data_63faf94d43a5ee27b7b54dcc6fdee2cf
#
_entry.id   63faf94d43a5ee27b7b54dcc6fdee2cf
#
_cell.length_a   1.000
_cell.length_b   1.000
_cell.length_c   1.000
_cell.angle_alpha   90.00
_cell.angle_beta   90.00
_cell.angle_gamma   90.00
#
_symmetry.space_group_name_H-M   'P 1'
#
loop_
_entity.id
_entity.type
_entity.pdbx_description
1 polymer ?
#
loop_
_entity_poly.entity_id
_entity_poly.type
_entity_poly.pdbx_seq_one_letter_code
_entity_poly.pdbx_strand_id
1 'polypeptide(L)'
;MRSVERTIWYVESHLNTAMSLDDIAKVAGISKYALTRAFIVATGHTVLAYVRARRLSEAVKLLQRGAPRILDVALLVGYGSHEAFSRAFRGHFGFAPDKLRCGHRPSSLTEAIDMQNDASRPKLDPIFGKRQAFKVAGFSRRFSTQNLAGIPKLWQDFGQYIGSIPGEVPGVAYGVCYNGGGDSFDYLCGVEVLSTSDLPQGFSALDVASSSYAIFHHSGHISDIHAVMKAIFSDWLPASGHQADAAPVFERYGEEFNSRTGEGGFEIYVPLKV
;
A
#
# COMPACT_ATOMS: atom_id res chain seq x y z
N MET A 1 -16.27 7.71 -8.24
CA MET A 1 -15.10 7.84 -7.38
C MET A 1 -14.47 6.51 -7.08
N ARG A 2 -15.16 5.50 -6.53
CA ARG A 2 -14.58 4.17 -6.22
C ARG A 2 -13.74 3.52 -7.34
N SER A 3 -14.14 3.65 -8.61
CA SER A 3 -13.39 3.08 -9.74
C SER A 3 -12.02 3.74 -9.97
N VAL A 4 -11.89 5.04 -9.72
CA VAL A 4 -10.61 5.77 -9.82
C VAL A 4 -9.68 5.37 -8.67
N GLU A 5 -10.22 5.20 -7.46
CA GLU A 5 -9.48 4.78 -6.28
C GLU A 5 -8.94 3.36 -6.43
N ARG A 6 -9.78 2.42 -6.89
CA ARG A 6 -9.36 1.07 -7.25
C ARG A 6 -8.26 1.07 -8.31
N THR A 7 -8.37 1.98 -9.29
CA THR A 7 -7.35 2.16 -10.34
C THR A 7 -6.02 2.61 -9.74
N ILE A 8 -6.03 3.65 -8.89
CA ILE A 8 -4.82 4.16 -8.24
C ILE A 8 -4.19 3.08 -7.36
N TRP A 9 -5.00 2.41 -6.53
CA TRP A 9 -4.52 1.31 -5.71
C TRP A 9 -3.87 0.21 -6.56
N TYR A 10 -4.55 -0.24 -7.64
CA TYR A 10 -4.02 -1.29 -8.51
C TYR A 10 -2.71 -0.88 -9.17
N VAL A 11 -2.63 0.34 -9.70
CA VAL A 11 -1.41 0.88 -10.31
C VAL A 11 -0.26 0.91 -9.31
N GLU A 12 -0.47 1.47 -8.10
CA GLU A 12 0.58 1.58 -7.08
C GLU A 12 1.03 0.21 -6.55
N SER A 13 0.12 -0.75 -6.46
CA SER A 13 0.43 -2.12 -6.04
C SER A 13 1.12 -2.98 -7.11
N HIS A 14 1.13 -2.52 -8.39
CA HIS A 14 1.63 -3.32 -9.52
C HIS A 14 2.58 -2.56 -10.43
N LEU A 15 3.23 -1.50 -9.95
CA LEU A 15 4.10 -0.62 -10.78
C LEU A 15 5.20 -1.35 -11.53
N ASN A 16 5.76 -2.42 -10.95
CA ASN A 16 6.87 -3.20 -11.52
C ASN A 16 6.41 -4.35 -12.43
N THR A 17 5.11 -4.57 -12.58
CA THR A 17 4.56 -5.63 -13.44
C THR A 17 3.98 -5.07 -14.73
N ALA A 18 3.94 -5.88 -15.79
CA ALA A 18 3.21 -5.52 -17.00
C ALA A 18 1.72 -5.38 -16.66
N MET A 19 1.11 -4.26 -17.04
CA MET A 19 -0.31 -4.01 -16.90
C MET A 19 -0.86 -3.35 -18.16
N SER A 20 -2.02 -3.80 -18.63
CA SER A 20 -2.75 -3.18 -19.72
C SER A 20 -3.90 -2.32 -19.20
N LEU A 21 -4.41 -1.43 -20.04
CA LEU A 21 -5.61 -0.66 -19.70
C LEU A 21 -6.83 -1.58 -19.52
N ASP A 22 -6.85 -2.76 -20.16
CA ASP A 22 -7.88 -3.78 -19.98
C ASP A 22 -7.86 -4.38 -18.58
N ASP A 23 -6.66 -4.71 -18.08
CA ASP A 23 -6.49 -5.26 -16.73
C ASP A 23 -6.94 -4.26 -15.67
N ILE A 24 -6.51 -3.00 -15.84
CA ILE A 24 -6.88 -1.92 -14.94
C ILE A 24 -8.40 -1.67 -14.96
N ALA A 25 -9.03 -1.68 -16.13
CA ALA A 25 -10.47 -1.46 -16.27
C ALA A 25 -11.30 -2.59 -15.62
N LYS A 26 -10.83 -3.84 -15.71
CA LYS A 26 -11.44 -4.98 -15.03
C LYS A 26 -11.43 -4.79 -13.51
N VAL A 27 -10.30 -4.40 -12.93
CA VAL A 27 -10.20 -4.13 -11.48
C VAL A 27 -11.05 -2.93 -11.08
N ALA A 28 -11.10 -1.89 -11.90
CA ALA A 28 -11.95 -0.72 -11.67
C ALA A 28 -13.45 -1.02 -11.79
N GLY A 29 -13.84 -2.16 -12.39
CA GLY A 29 -15.22 -2.59 -12.58
C GLY A 29 -16.00 -1.73 -13.59
N ILE A 30 -15.31 -1.07 -14.54
CA ILE A 30 -15.93 -0.20 -15.56
C ILE A 30 -15.24 -0.37 -16.92
N SER A 31 -15.87 0.10 -18.00
CA SER A 31 -15.28 0.06 -19.34
C SER A 31 -14.02 0.95 -19.42
N LYS A 32 -13.08 0.60 -20.33
CA LYS A 32 -11.88 1.43 -20.62
C LYS A 32 -12.20 2.87 -20.92
N TYR A 33 -13.27 3.12 -21.66
CA TYR A 33 -13.70 4.47 -22.02
C TYR A 33 -14.16 5.25 -20.79
N ALA A 34 -15.00 4.64 -19.96
CA ALA A 34 -15.48 5.26 -18.73
C ALA A 34 -14.32 5.51 -17.74
N LEU A 35 -13.40 4.53 -17.63
CA LEU A 35 -12.20 4.65 -16.79
C LEU A 35 -11.31 5.82 -17.24
N THR A 36 -11.00 5.90 -18.53
CA THR A 36 -10.15 6.97 -19.06
C THR A 36 -10.74 8.35 -18.76
N ARG A 37 -12.04 8.53 -18.98
CA ARG A 37 -12.71 9.81 -18.68
C ARG A 37 -12.74 10.12 -17.19
N ALA A 38 -13.14 9.16 -16.36
CA ALA A 38 -13.22 9.34 -14.91
C ALA A 38 -11.85 9.66 -14.31
N PHE A 39 -10.80 8.97 -14.77
CA PHE A 39 -9.45 9.17 -14.28
C PHE A 39 -8.88 10.55 -14.68
N ILE A 40 -9.12 10.99 -15.93
CA ILE A 40 -8.70 12.34 -16.38
C ILE A 40 -9.41 13.42 -15.56
N VAL A 41 -10.71 13.30 -15.35
CA VAL A 41 -11.49 14.28 -14.56
C VAL A 41 -10.98 14.35 -13.11
N ALA A 42 -10.65 13.20 -12.53
CA ALA A 42 -10.22 13.14 -11.12
C ALA A 42 -8.76 13.55 -10.91
N THR A 43 -7.86 13.28 -11.89
CA THR A 43 -6.40 13.38 -11.68
C THR A 43 -5.69 14.32 -12.68
N GLY A 44 -6.36 14.74 -13.72
CA GLY A 44 -5.74 15.49 -14.82
C GLY A 44 -4.89 14.65 -15.80
N HIS A 45 -4.77 13.34 -15.58
CA HIS A 45 -3.91 12.45 -16.35
C HIS A 45 -4.68 11.29 -16.96
N THR A 46 -4.18 10.73 -18.08
CA THR A 46 -4.64 9.41 -18.50
C THR A 46 -4.01 8.34 -17.61
N VAL A 47 -4.68 7.20 -17.43
CA VAL A 47 -4.17 6.09 -16.60
C VAL A 47 -2.76 5.67 -17.01
N LEU A 48 -2.51 5.44 -18.30
CA LEU A 48 -1.19 5.00 -18.78
C LEU A 48 -0.11 6.10 -18.69
N ALA A 49 -0.49 7.38 -18.79
CA ALA A 49 0.45 8.49 -18.53
C ALA A 49 0.84 8.53 -17.05
N TYR A 50 -0.11 8.33 -16.15
CA TYR A 50 0.15 8.23 -14.73
C TYR A 50 1.07 7.03 -14.41
N VAL A 51 0.76 5.83 -14.89
CA VAL A 51 1.63 4.64 -14.72
C VAL A 51 3.07 4.93 -15.16
N ARG A 52 3.23 5.54 -16.36
CA ARG A 52 4.55 5.88 -16.88
C ARG A 52 5.29 6.87 -15.99
N ALA A 53 4.63 7.95 -15.61
CA ALA A 53 5.22 8.99 -14.77
C ALA A 53 5.64 8.43 -13.38
N ARG A 54 4.80 7.58 -12.76
CA ARG A 54 5.12 6.92 -11.49
C ARG A 54 6.33 6.01 -11.59
N ARG A 55 6.39 5.13 -12.62
CA ARG A 55 7.54 4.26 -12.89
C ARG A 55 8.84 5.04 -13.03
N LEU A 56 8.82 6.12 -13.79
CA LEU A 56 9.98 6.95 -14.02
C LEU A 56 10.41 7.70 -12.76
N SER A 57 9.47 8.15 -11.94
CA SER A 57 9.74 8.77 -10.63
C SER A 57 10.37 7.79 -9.64
N GLU A 58 9.88 6.54 -9.58
CA GLU A 58 10.51 5.49 -8.77
C GLU A 58 11.92 5.14 -9.28
N ALA A 59 12.13 5.12 -10.61
CA ALA A 59 13.45 4.92 -11.17
C ALA A 59 14.45 6.01 -10.75
N VAL A 60 14.04 7.27 -10.69
CA VAL A 60 14.88 8.36 -10.17
C VAL A 60 15.28 8.08 -8.73
N LYS A 61 14.34 7.69 -7.87
CA LYS A 61 14.61 7.37 -6.45
C LYS A 61 15.62 6.22 -6.32
N LEU A 62 15.47 5.16 -7.12
CA LEU A 62 16.40 4.01 -7.14
C LEU A 62 17.80 4.42 -7.60
N LEU A 63 17.91 5.19 -8.69
CA LEU A 63 19.19 5.65 -9.21
C LEU A 63 19.91 6.60 -8.24
N GLN A 64 19.20 7.45 -7.53
CA GLN A 64 19.74 8.33 -6.50
C GLN A 64 20.24 7.58 -5.26
N ARG A 65 19.66 6.42 -4.94
CA ARG A 65 20.09 5.53 -3.86
C ARG A 65 21.31 4.66 -4.23
N GLY A 66 21.89 4.84 -5.42
CA GLY A 66 23.09 4.16 -5.83
C GLY A 66 22.91 2.83 -6.56
N ALA A 67 21.74 2.58 -7.14
CA ALA A 67 21.49 1.38 -7.94
C ALA A 67 22.57 1.24 -9.04
N PRO A 68 23.25 0.07 -9.17
CA PRO A 68 24.53 -0.03 -9.93
C PRO A 68 24.33 0.00 -11.45
N ARG A 69 23.22 -0.52 -11.97
CA ARG A 69 22.97 -0.63 -13.42
C ARG A 69 21.62 -0.03 -13.81
N ILE A 70 21.60 0.73 -14.91
CA ILE A 70 20.38 1.34 -15.44
C ILE A 70 19.41 0.25 -15.93
N LEU A 71 19.93 -0.84 -16.49
CA LEU A 71 19.10 -1.96 -16.93
C LEU A 71 18.34 -2.61 -15.77
N ASP A 72 19.01 -2.82 -14.63
CA ASP A 72 18.37 -3.41 -13.44
C ASP A 72 17.24 -2.51 -12.95
N VAL A 73 17.47 -1.19 -12.93
CA VAL A 73 16.42 -0.22 -12.58
C VAL A 73 15.26 -0.25 -13.59
N ALA A 74 15.57 -0.33 -14.90
CA ALA A 74 14.54 -0.42 -15.93
C ALA A 74 13.62 -1.63 -15.70
N LEU A 75 14.19 -2.80 -15.42
CA LEU A 75 13.43 -4.02 -15.12
C LEU A 75 12.62 -3.88 -13.83
N LEU A 76 13.22 -3.35 -12.77
CA LEU A 76 12.57 -3.13 -11.47
C LEU A 76 11.37 -2.18 -11.54
N VAL A 77 11.34 -1.25 -12.50
CA VAL A 77 10.20 -0.34 -12.70
C VAL A 77 9.31 -0.75 -13.87
N GLY A 78 9.40 -2.01 -14.30
CA GLY A 78 8.46 -2.60 -15.26
C GLY A 78 8.69 -2.24 -16.71
N TYR A 79 9.93 -1.92 -17.13
CA TYR A 79 10.32 -1.80 -18.53
C TYR A 79 11.00 -3.09 -19.00
N GLY A 80 10.68 -3.53 -20.22
CA GLY A 80 11.25 -4.76 -20.80
C GLY A 80 12.66 -4.61 -21.37
N SER A 81 13.18 -3.37 -21.55
CA SER A 81 14.54 -3.14 -22.06
C SER A 81 15.10 -1.80 -21.60
N HIS A 82 16.44 -1.70 -21.63
CA HIS A 82 17.20 -0.47 -21.36
C HIS A 82 16.82 0.66 -22.36
N GLU A 83 16.64 0.33 -23.63
CA GLU A 83 16.35 1.29 -24.68
C GLU A 83 14.95 1.91 -24.50
N ALA A 84 13.94 1.06 -24.24
CA ALA A 84 12.57 1.52 -23.98
C ALA A 84 12.51 2.42 -22.75
N PHE A 85 13.19 2.02 -21.67
CA PHE A 85 13.32 2.82 -20.46
C PHE A 85 14.01 4.16 -20.73
N SER A 86 15.20 4.14 -21.34
CA SER A 86 16.01 5.35 -21.57
C SER A 86 15.30 6.34 -22.47
N ARG A 87 14.54 5.87 -23.48
CA ARG A 87 13.72 6.70 -24.35
C ARG A 87 12.57 7.33 -23.56
N ALA A 88 11.85 6.56 -22.76
CA ALA A 88 10.76 7.04 -21.92
C ALA A 88 11.26 8.06 -20.88
N PHE A 89 12.40 7.76 -20.23
CA PHE A 89 13.03 8.64 -19.25
C PHE A 89 13.43 9.99 -19.83
N ARG A 90 14.13 9.96 -20.99
CA ARG A 90 14.52 11.19 -21.70
C ARG A 90 13.31 12.00 -22.18
N GLY A 91 12.28 11.34 -22.70
CA GLY A 91 11.04 11.99 -23.12
C GLY A 91 10.27 12.65 -21.98
N HIS A 92 10.40 12.13 -20.76
CA HIS A 92 9.70 12.64 -19.59
C HIS A 92 10.50 13.72 -18.82
N PHE A 93 11.81 13.51 -18.60
CA PHE A 93 12.66 14.42 -17.82
C PHE A 93 13.58 15.31 -18.64
N GLY A 94 13.63 15.14 -19.96
CA GLY A 94 14.47 15.94 -20.85
C GLY A 94 15.94 15.53 -20.92
N PHE A 95 16.40 14.55 -20.10
CA PHE A 95 17.77 14.08 -20.07
C PHE A 95 17.84 12.55 -19.88
N ALA A 96 18.99 11.95 -20.19
CA ALA A 96 19.17 10.50 -20.08
C ALA A 96 19.39 10.06 -18.62
N PRO A 97 19.01 8.81 -18.23
CA PRO A 97 19.07 8.33 -16.85
C PRO A 97 20.45 8.42 -16.19
N ASP A 98 21.52 8.22 -16.98
CA ASP A 98 22.93 8.28 -16.53
C ASP A 98 23.31 9.69 -16.02
N LYS A 99 22.68 10.73 -16.52
CA LYS A 99 22.91 12.12 -16.10
C LYS A 99 22.55 12.38 -14.64
N LEU A 100 21.67 11.58 -14.05
CA LEU A 100 21.40 11.65 -12.61
C LEU A 100 22.66 11.43 -11.77
N ARG A 101 23.56 10.55 -12.19
CA ARG A 101 24.85 10.29 -11.54
C ARG A 101 25.81 11.47 -11.66
N CYS A 102 25.65 12.27 -12.71
CA CYS A 102 26.41 13.50 -12.94
C CYS A 102 25.77 14.74 -12.27
N GLY A 103 24.84 14.54 -11.33
CA GLY A 103 24.24 15.63 -10.58
C GLY A 103 23.00 16.28 -11.19
N HIS A 104 22.54 15.83 -12.38
CA HIS A 104 21.26 16.30 -12.92
C HIS A 104 20.11 15.92 -11.97
N ARG A 105 19.10 16.78 -11.90
CA ARG A 105 17.89 16.56 -11.11
C ARG A 105 16.66 16.84 -11.98
N PRO A 106 15.62 16.00 -11.92
CA PRO A 106 14.35 16.33 -12.57
C PRO A 106 13.70 17.53 -11.86
N SER A 107 12.97 18.31 -12.62
CA SER A 107 12.24 19.50 -12.11
C SER A 107 11.14 19.11 -11.14
N SER A 108 10.50 17.96 -11.37
CA SER A 108 9.46 17.41 -10.50
C SER A 108 9.41 15.88 -10.64
N LEU A 109 8.93 15.21 -9.58
CA LEU A 109 8.57 13.79 -9.58
C LEU A 109 7.05 13.67 -9.45
N THR A 110 6.49 12.67 -10.09
CA THR A 110 5.09 12.31 -9.88
C THR A 110 5.01 11.40 -8.66
N GLU A 111 4.50 11.92 -7.57
CA GLU A 111 4.22 11.12 -6.38
C GLU A 111 2.93 10.30 -6.58
N ALA A 112 2.76 9.25 -5.76
CA ALA A 112 1.52 8.51 -5.75
C ALA A 112 0.36 9.41 -5.32
N ILE A 113 -0.77 9.33 -6.02
CA ILE A 113 -1.97 10.10 -5.67
C ILE A 113 -2.58 9.49 -4.42
N ASP A 114 -2.66 10.29 -3.37
CA ASP A 114 -3.41 9.95 -2.16
C ASP A 114 -4.85 10.44 -2.33
N MET A 115 -5.77 9.52 -2.58
CA MET A 115 -7.20 9.83 -2.69
C MET A 115 -7.80 9.78 -1.29
N GLN A 116 -7.76 10.90 -0.58
CA GLN A 116 -8.56 11.06 0.64
C GLN A 116 -10.04 11.04 0.25
N ASN A 117 -10.69 9.91 0.54
CA ASN A 117 -12.01 9.63 0.04
C ASN A 117 -13.11 10.27 0.91
N ASP A 118 -13.96 11.07 0.28
CA ASP A 118 -15.22 11.60 0.84
C ASP A 118 -16.42 10.76 0.42
N ALA A 119 -16.23 9.45 0.20
CA ALA A 119 -17.29 8.52 -0.20
C ALA A 119 -18.08 8.04 1.03
N SER A 120 -19.37 7.95 0.85
CA SER A 120 -20.41 7.45 1.76
C SER A 120 -19.88 6.75 3.03
N ARG A 121 -20.16 7.36 4.20
CA ARG A 121 -19.75 6.83 5.52
C ARG A 121 -20.02 5.32 5.59
N PRO A 122 -19.01 4.49 5.79
CA PRO A 122 -19.24 3.06 5.97
C PRO A 122 -20.07 2.84 7.24
N LYS A 123 -21.02 1.92 7.18
CA LYS A 123 -21.72 1.50 8.40
C LYS A 123 -20.72 0.75 9.28
N LEU A 124 -20.43 1.31 10.44
CA LEU A 124 -19.51 0.73 11.43
C LEU A 124 -20.34 0.03 12.52
N ASP A 125 -20.20 -1.28 12.57
CA ASP A 125 -20.85 -2.14 13.56
C ASP A 125 -19.78 -3.11 14.11
N PRO A 126 -18.96 -2.68 15.11
CA PRO A 126 -17.85 -3.48 15.57
C PRO A 126 -18.30 -4.64 16.44
N ILE A 127 -17.55 -5.73 16.35
CA ILE A 127 -17.58 -6.83 17.30
C ILE A 127 -16.50 -6.56 18.35
N PHE A 128 -16.81 -6.80 19.62
CA PHE A 128 -15.85 -6.67 20.70
C PHE A 128 -15.26 -8.04 21.03
N GLY A 129 -13.94 -8.11 21.09
CA GLY A 129 -13.24 -9.35 21.34
C GLY A 129 -11.86 -9.16 21.96
N LYS A 130 -11.33 -10.23 22.58
CA LYS A 130 -9.96 -10.28 23.09
C LYS A 130 -9.10 -11.10 22.14
N ARG A 131 -7.92 -10.59 21.78
CA ARG A 131 -6.92 -11.35 21.05
C ARG A 131 -5.72 -11.65 21.94
N GLN A 132 -5.26 -12.88 21.89
CA GLN A 132 -4.02 -13.30 22.56
C GLN A 132 -2.81 -12.64 21.91
N ALA A 133 -1.70 -12.61 22.64
CA ALA A 133 -0.44 -12.11 22.10
C ALA A 133 0.02 -12.94 20.90
N PHE A 134 0.56 -12.29 19.90
CA PHE A 134 1.10 -12.93 18.69
C PHE A 134 2.27 -12.12 18.12
N LYS A 135 3.02 -12.72 17.21
CA LYS A 135 4.18 -12.09 16.59
C LYS A 135 3.91 -11.90 15.10
N VAL A 136 4.25 -10.72 14.58
CA VAL A 136 4.17 -10.43 13.14
C VAL A 136 5.58 -10.20 12.61
N ALA A 137 5.93 -10.86 11.52
CA ALA A 137 7.21 -10.65 10.83
C ALA A 137 6.97 -10.22 9.37
N GLY A 138 7.76 -9.26 8.91
CA GLY A 138 7.60 -8.72 7.57
C GLY A 138 8.46 -7.48 7.32
N PHE A 139 7.99 -6.60 6.44
CA PHE A 139 8.68 -5.36 6.12
C PHE A 139 8.08 -4.18 6.87
N SER A 140 8.94 -3.40 7.51
CA SER A 140 8.54 -2.19 8.24
C SER A 140 9.09 -0.93 7.58
N ARG A 141 8.28 0.14 7.60
CA ARG A 141 8.67 1.47 7.11
C ARG A 141 7.95 2.57 7.89
N ARG A 142 8.63 3.71 8.06
CA ARG A 142 8.03 4.92 8.62
C ARG A 142 7.19 5.64 7.57
N PHE A 143 5.96 6.01 7.95
CA PHE A 143 5.04 6.78 7.11
C PHE A 143 4.58 8.07 7.80
N SER A 144 4.21 9.07 7.00
CA SER A 144 3.48 10.25 7.47
C SER A 144 1.98 9.97 7.37
N THR A 145 1.22 10.45 8.36
CA THR A 145 -0.26 10.40 8.33
C THR A 145 -0.86 11.16 7.14
N GLN A 146 -0.09 12.08 6.54
CA GLN A 146 -0.50 12.85 5.36
C GLN A 146 -0.11 12.18 4.03
N ASN A 147 0.73 11.14 4.04
CA ASN A 147 1.16 10.46 2.82
C ASN A 147 1.35 8.96 3.07
N LEU A 148 0.31 8.20 2.78
CA LEU A 148 0.22 6.73 2.91
C LEU A 148 0.42 6.00 1.58
N ALA A 149 0.63 6.73 0.49
CA ALA A 149 0.68 6.20 -0.87
C ALA A 149 1.80 5.17 -1.12
N GLY A 150 2.80 5.09 -0.24
CA GLY A 150 3.85 4.07 -0.31
C GLY A 150 3.49 2.71 0.31
N ILE A 151 2.36 2.59 1.02
CA ILE A 151 1.93 1.33 1.67
C ILE A 151 1.64 0.23 0.64
N PRO A 152 0.91 0.46 -0.48
CA PRO A 152 0.70 -0.55 -1.51
C PRO A 152 2.02 -1.10 -2.09
N LYS A 153 3.02 -0.23 -2.27
CA LYS A 153 4.34 -0.66 -2.75
C LYS A 153 5.08 -1.53 -1.72
N LEU A 154 4.95 -1.23 -0.43
CA LEU A 154 5.53 -2.05 0.63
C LEU A 154 4.92 -3.46 0.63
N TRP A 155 3.60 -3.57 0.48
CA TRP A 155 2.89 -4.84 0.32
C TRP A 155 3.31 -5.61 -0.92
N GLN A 156 3.52 -4.93 -2.05
CA GLN A 156 4.02 -5.55 -3.27
C GLN A 156 5.42 -6.15 -3.07
N ASP A 157 6.31 -5.40 -2.41
CA ASP A 157 7.67 -5.87 -2.14
C ASP A 157 7.67 -7.06 -1.16
N PHE A 158 6.76 -7.08 -0.19
CA PHE A 158 6.62 -8.14 0.79
C PHE A 158 5.92 -9.40 0.21
N GLY A 159 4.93 -9.23 -0.65
CA GLY A 159 4.01 -10.29 -1.09
C GLY A 159 4.68 -11.53 -1.69
N GLN A 160 5.88 -11.38 -2.28
CA GLN A 160 6.66 -12.51 -2.81
C GLN A 160 7.18 -13.48 -1.76
N TYR A 161 7.17 -13.09 -0.48
CA TYR A 161 7.67 -13.91 0.63
C TYR A 161 6.57 -14.66 1.37
N ILE A 162 5.31 -14.29 1.19
CA ILE A 162 4.16 -14.96 1.82
C ILE A 162 4.14 -16.45 1.41
N GLY A 163 3.99 -17.33 2.38
CA GLY A 163 4.06 -18.79 2.20
C GLY A 163 5.47 -19.38 2.25
N SER A 164 6.51 -18.56 2.44
CA SER A 164 7.90 -19.02 2.51
C SER A 164 8.66 -18.59 3.78
N ILE A 165 7.99 -17.92 4.71
CA ILE A 165 8.60 -17.41 5.94
C ILE A 165 8.68 -18.51 6.98
N PRO A 166 9.83 -18.76 7.61
CA PRO A 166 9.94 -19.77 8.66
C PRO A 166 8.98 -19.54 9.83
N GLY A 167 8.21 -20.55 10.18
CA GLY A 167 7.22 -20.48 11.26
C GLY A 167 5.97 -19.65 10.93
N GLU A 168 5.72 -19.34 9.68
CA GLU A 168 4.52 -18.63 9.23
C GLU A 168 3.25 -19.37 9.59
N VAL A 169 2.26 -18.65 10.12
CA VAL A 169 0.89 -19.13 10.26
C VAL A 169 0.15 -18.84 8.96
N PRO A 170 -0.25 -19.86 8.18
CA PRO A 170 -0.79 -19.65 6.85
C PRO A 170 -2.17 -18.99 6.85
N GLY A 171 -2.55 -18.42 5.69
CA GLY A 171 -3.90 -17.94 5.42
C GLY A 171 -4.23 -16.55 5.94
N VAL A 172 -3.30 -15.87 6.64
CA VAL A 172 -3.56 -14.53 7.19
C VAL A 172 -2.35 -13.61 7.04
N ALA A 173 -2.60 -12.39 6.59
CA ALA A 173 -1.60 -11.33 6.57
C ALA A 173 -2.07 -10.12 7.40
N TYR A 174 -1.11 -9.30 7.84
CA TYR A 174 -1.35 -8.19 8.75
C TYR A 174 -0.67 -6.92 8.27
N GLY A 175 -1.39 -5.79 8.38
CA GLY A 175 -0.83 -4.45 8.32
C GLY A 175 -0.86 -3.84 9.72
N VAL A 176 0.28 -3.61 10.36
CA VAL A 176 0.34 -3.18 11.76
C VAL A 176 0.87 -1.76 11.87
N CYS A 177 0.05 -0.86 12.42
CA CYS A 177 0.42 0.51 12.75
C CYS A 177 0.90 0.59 14.20
N TYR A 178 2.13 1.04 14.41
CA TYR A 178 2.75 1.13 15.74
C TYR A 178 3.73 2.31 15.83
N ASN A 179 4.27 2.59 17.02
CA ASN A 179 5.17 3.72 17.26
C ASN A 179 4.64 5.05 16.71
N GLY A 180 3.30 5.24 16.75
CA GLY A 180 2.66 6.48 16.32
C GLY A 180 3.01 7.63 17.25
N GLY A 181 3.33 8.80 16.68
CA GLY A 181 3.59 10.02 17.42
C GLY A 181 3.68 11.22 16.50
N GLY A 182 2.99 12.32 16.82
CA GLY A 182 2.84 13.46 15.91
C GLY A 182 2.19 13.04 14.58
N ASP A 183 2.80 13.43 13.47
CA ASP A 183 2.27 13.18 12.12
C ASP A 183 2.88 11.94 11.46
N SER A 184 3.41 10.98 12.23
CA SER A 184 4.05 9.79 11.64
C SER A 184 3.90 8.55 12.50
N PHE A 185 4.02 7.38 11.86
CA PHE A 185 3.95 6.06 12.51
C PHE A 185 4.79 5.05 11.73
N ASP A 186 5.13 3.94 12.38
CA ASP A 186 5.71 2.79 11.71
C ASP A 186 4.59 1.87 11.24
N TYR A 187 4.71 1.38 10.02
CA TYR A 187 3.79 0.41 9.43
C TYR A 187 4.57 -0.84 9.03
N LEU A 188 4.13 -1.97 9.54
CA LEU A 188 4.67 -3.28 9.20
C LEU A 188 3.63 -4.07 8.41
N CYS A 189 3.93 -4.44 7.16
CA CYS A 189 3.18 -5.47 6.45
C CYS A 189 3.87 -6.82 6.67
N GLY A 190 3.10 -7.82 7.07
CA GLY A 190 3.70 -9.09 7.49
C GLY A 190 2.70 -10.21 7.65
N VAL A 191 3.21 -11.33 8.11
CA VAL A 191 2.43 -12.53 8.48
C VAL A 191 2.67 -12.87 9.94
N GLU A 192 1.73 -13.58 10.54
CA GLU A 192 1.92 -14.13 11.88
C GLU A 192 2.95 -15.24 11.85
N VAL A 193 3.87 -15.24 12.83
CA VAL A 193 4.93 -16.25 12.95
C VAL A 193 4.99 -16.82 14.37
N LEU A 194 5.32 -18.11 14.46
CA LEU A 194 5.49 -18.80 15.75
C LEU A 194 6.82 -18.42 16.43
N SER A 195 7.85 -18.10 15.64
CA SER A 195 9.18 -17.73 16.11
C SER A 195 9.79 -16.65 15.21
N THR A 196 10.68 -15.85 15.78
CA THR A 196 11.43 -14.81 15.07
C THR A 196 12.92 -15.15 14.89
N SER A 197 13.35 -16.36 15.29
CA SER A 197 14.78 -16.74 15.34
C SER A 197 15.41 -16.90 13.98
N ASP A 198 14.64 -17.31 12.94
CA ASP A 198 15.15 -17.69 11.62
C ASP A 198 14.62 -16.78 10.51
N LEU A 199 14.31 -15.52 10.82
CA LEU A 199 13.78 -14.57 9.85
C LEU A 199 14.87 -14.17 8.84
N PRO A 200 14.52 -14.04 7.56
CA PRO A 200 15.44 -13.59 6.54
C PRO A 200 15.99 -12.19 6.81
N GLN A 201 17.19 -11.91 6.31
CA GLN A 201 17.81 -10.59 6.45
C GLN A 201 16.90 -9.49 5.86
N GLY A 202 16.75 -8.39 6.59
CA GLY A 202 15.90 -7.27 6.20
C GLY A 202 14.45 -7.35 6.68
N PHE A 203 14.07 -8.46 7.32
CA PHE A 203 12.77 -8.56 8.00
C PHE A 203 12.79 -7.83 9.34
N SER A 204 11.65 -7.24 9.67
CA SER A 204 11.33 -6.72 11.00
C SER A 204 10.35 -7.66 11.69
N ALA A 205 10.42 -7.72 13.00
CA ALA A 205 9.45 -8.46 13.82
C ALA A 205 8.82 -7.53 14.86
N LEU A 206 7.55 -7.75 15.16
CA LEU A 206 6.80 -7.02 16.16
C LEU A 206 6.03 -7.99 17.04
N ASP A 207 6.20 -7.88 18.36
CA ASP A 207 5.38 -8.56 19.35
C ASP A 207 4.12 -7.72 19.60
N VAL A 208 2.96 -8.28 19.28
CA VAL A 208 1.65 -7.67 19.57
C VAL A 208 1.13 -8.29 20.86
N ALA A 209 1.04 -7.50 21.92
CA ALA A 209 0.57 -7.97 23.23
C ALA A 209 -0.93 -8.32 23.18
N SER A 210 -1.36 -9.18 24.13
CA SER A 210 -2.79 -9.46 24.32
C SER A 210 -3.55 -8.20 24.70
N SER A 211 -4.65 -7.91 24.01
CA SER A 211 -5.50 -6.75 24.29
C SER A 211 -6.97 -7.03 23.95
N SER A 212 -7.85 -6.13 24.41
CA SER A 212 -9.27 -6.07 24.00
C SER A 212 -9.39 -5.15 22.80
N TYR A 213 -10.19 -5.54 21.81
CA TYR A 213 -10.33 -4.83 20.54
C TYR A 213 -11.79 -4.56 20.17
N ALA A 214 -12.04 -3.40 19.56
CA ALA A 214 -13.17 -3.23 18.67
C ALA A 214 -12.72 -3.69 17.26
N ILE A 215 -13.45 -4.63 16.67
CA ILE A 215 -13.13 -5.30 15.41
C ILE A 215 -14.14 -4.87 14.37
N PHE A 216 -13.69 -4.19 13.32
CA PHE A 216 -14.53 -3.69 12.23
C PHE A 216 -14.29 -4.53 11.00
N HIS A 217 -15.33 -5.25 10.58
CA HIS A 217 -15.30 -6.04 9.36
C HIS A 217 -15.77 -5.19 8.17
N HIS A 218 -15.01 -5.22 7.08
CA HIS A 218 -15.36 -4.58 5.81
C HIS A 218 -15.26 -5.61 4.68
N SER A 219 -16.37 -5.89 4.02
CA SER A 219 -16.45 -6.89 2.93
C SER A 219 -16.14 -6.31 1.54
N GLY A 220 -15.80 -5.00 1.48
CA GLY A 220 -15.54 -4.29 0.23
C GLY A 220 -14.09 -4.41 -0.25
N HIS A 221 -13.74 -3.56 -1.20
CA HIS A 221 -12.41 -3.48 -1.78
C HIS A 221 -11.42 -2.75 -0.86
N ILE A 222 -10.14 -3.13 -0.87
CA ILE A 222 -9.09 -2.54 -0.02
C ILE A 222 -8.92 -1.02 -0.21
N SER A 223 -9.29 -0.45 -1.37
CA SER A 223 -9.25 1.01 -1.56
C SER A 223 -10.15 1.79 -0.59
N ASP A 224 -11.10 1.12 0.05
CA ASP A 224 -12.00 1.73 1.03
C ASP A 224 -11.35 1.90 2.42
N ILE A 225 -10.14 1.35 2.64
CA ILE A 225 -9.50 1.29 3.96
C ILE A 225 -9.32 2.66 4.62
N HIS A 226 -8.97 3.69 3.84
CA HIS A 226 -8.81 5.05 4.37
C HIS A 226 -10.14 5.63 4.83
N ALA A 227 -11.22 5.39 4.09
CA ALA A 227 -12.57 5.84 4.46
C ALA A 227 -13.05 5.13 5.73
N VAL A 228 -12.77 3.82 5.84
CA VAL A 228 -13.12 3.01 7.03
C VAL A 228 -12.32 3.49 8.24
N MET A 229 -11.00 3.65 8.12
CA MET A 229 -10.13 4.15 9.19
C MET A 229 -10.57 5.55 9.66
N LYS A 230 -10.83 6.47 8.71
CA LYS A 230 -11.33 7.81 9.03
C LYS A 230 -12.64 7.74 9.81
N ALA A 231 -13.60 6.95 9.34
CA ALA A 231 -14.90 6.79 10.02
C ALA A 231 -14.76 6.18 11.42
N ILE A 232 -13.84 5.24 11.62
CA ILE A 232 -13.56 4.65 12.94
C ILE A 232 -13.02 5.74 13.89
N PHE A 233 -11.95 6.45 13.51
CA PHE A 233 -11.26 7.35 14.43
C PHE A 233 -11.91 8.73 14.55
N SER A 234 -12.58 9.23 13.51
CA SER A 234 -13.20 10.56 13.51
C SER A 234 -14.68 10.56 13.93
N ASP A 235 -15.41 9.45 13.68
CA ASP A 235 -16.84 9.40 13.94
C ASP A 235 -17.20 8.39 15.05
N TRP A 236 -16.81 7.10 14.86
CA TRP A 236 -17.22 6.04 15.77
C TRP A 236 -16.56 6.14 17.15
N LEU A 237 -15.24 6.21 17.21
CA LEU A 237 -14.49 6.18 18.48
C LEU A 237 -14.89 7.33 19.42
N PRO A 238 -15.00 8.60 18.95
CA PRO A 238 -15.47 9.70 19.81
C PRO A 238 -16.91 9.53 20.30
N ALA A 239 -17.78 8.90 19.51
CA ALA A 239 -19.19 8.69 19.85
C ALA A 239 -19.45 7.42 20.68
N SER A 240 -18.51 6.47 20.70
CA SER A 240 -18.69 5.14 21.29
C SER A 240 -18.59 5.11 22.82
N GLY A 241 -18.02 6.13 23.45
CA GLY A 241 -17.69 6.14 24.86
C GLY A 241 -16.43 5.32 25.22
N HIS A 242 -15.81 4.64 24.26
CA HIS A 242 -14.57 3.90 24.47
C HIS A 242 -13.35 4.78 24.26
N GLN A 243 -12.23 4.37 24.85
CA GLN A 243 -10.92 5.00 24.61
C GLN A 243 -9.98 4.01 23.96
N ALA A 244 -9.26 4.46 22.92
CA ALA A 244 -8.20 3.66 22.33
C ALA A 244 -7.05 3.45 23.32
N ASP A 245 -6.49 2.24 23.33
CA ASP A 245 -5.27 1.93 24.05
C ASP A 245 -4.02 2.28 23.24
N ALA A 246 -2.86 2.33 23.88
CA ALA A 246 -1.58 2.59 23.23
C ALA A 246 -1.01 1.39 22.45
N ALA A 247 -1.71 0.24 22.48
CA ALA A 247 -1.35 -0.94 21.71
C ALA A 247 -1.47 -0.70 20.19
N PRO A 248 -0.80 -1.52 19.35
CA PRO A 248 -0.90 -1.37 17.89
C PRO A 248 -2.33 -1.52 17.37
N VAL A 249 -2.70 -0.65 16.44
CA VAL A 249 -3.86 -0.84 15.55
C VAL A 249 -3.42 -1.71 14.39
N PHE A 250 -4.22 -2.70 13.99
CA PHE A 250 -3.83 -3.52 12.87
C PHE A 250 -4.99 -3.90 11.95
N GLU A 251 -4.63 -4.10 10.70
CA GLU A 251 -5.44 -4.64 9.63
C GLU A 251 -5.20 -6.15 9.57
N ARG A 252 -6.24 -6.93 9.33
CA ARG A 252 -6.14 -8.37 9.13
C ARG A 252 -6.78 -8.74 7.79
N TYR A 253 -6.03 -9.45 6.98
CA TYR A 253 -6.42 -9.95 5.68
C TYR A 253 -6.50 -11.48 5.75
N GLY A 254 -7.71 -12.04 5.67
CA GLY A 254 -7.96 -13.49 5.72
C GLY A 254 -7.76 -14.17 4.37
N GLU A 255 -8.05 -15.46 4.32
CA GLU A 255 -7.92 -16.30 3.11
C GLU A 255 -8.77 -15.81 1.93
N GLU A 256 -9.88 -15.13 2.20
CA GLU A 256 -10.77 -14.58 1.17
C GLU A 256 -10.17 -13.35 0.47
N PHE A 257 -9.16 -12.72 1.08
CA PHE A 257 -8.54 -11.51 0.52
C PHE A 257 -7.66 -11.85 -0.68
N ASN A 258 -7.96 -11.24 -1.81
CA ASN A 258 -7.16 -11.39 -3.03
C ASN A 258 -6.22 -10.18 -3.18
N SER A 259 -4.95 -10.35 -2.87
CA SER A 259 -3.93 -9.30 -2.97
C SER A 259 -3.71 -8.78 -4.40
N ARG A 260 -4.11 -9.53 -5.43
CA ARG A 260 -4.00 -9.12 -6.82
C ARG A 260 -5.13 -8.19 -7.24
N THR A 261 -6.34 -8.44 -6.78
CA THR A 261 -7.52 -7.64 -7.16
C THR A 261 -7.94 -6.63 -6.11
N GLY A 262 -7.54 -6.82 -4.83
CA GLY A 262 -7.96 -6.00 -3.69
C GLY A 262 -9.35 -6.33 -3.16
N GLU A 263 -9.99 -7.39 -3.67
CA GLU A 263 -11.29 -7.89 -3.23
C GLU A 263 -11.14 -8.89 -2.08
N GLY A 264 -12.26 -9.19 -1.39
CA GLY A 264 -12.33 -10.19 -0.32
C GLY A 264 -12.42 -9.58 1.08
N GLY A 265 -12.35 -8.24 1.18
CA GLY A 265 -12.53 -7.52 2.44
C GLY A 265 -11.32 -7.55 3.37
N PHE A 266 -11.49 -6.92 4.52
CA PHE A 266 -10.48 -6.84 5.57
C PHE A 266 -11.13 -6.56 6.93
N GLU A 267 -10.40 -6.78 7.99
CA GLU A 267 -10.79 -6.40 9.34
C GLU A 267 -9.82 -5.37 9.91
N ILE A 268 -10.35 -4.41 10.69
CA ILE A 268 -9.55 -3.44 11.44
C ILE A 268 -9.74 -3.68 12.93
N TYR A 269 -8.63 -3.88 13.63
CA TYR A 269 -8.56 -4.09 15.06
C TYR A 269 -8.10 -2.82 15.76
N VAL A 270 -8.97 -2.19 16.54
CA VAL A 270 -8.66 -1.01 17.34
C VAL A 270 -8.58 -1.42 18.80
N PRO A 271 -7.39 -1.33 19.44
CA PRO A 271 -7.23 -1.70 20.84
C PRO A 271 -7.98 -0.72 21.74
N LEU A 272 -8.66 -1.25 22.77
CA LEU A 272 -9.44 -0.47 23.70
C LEU A 272 -8.88 -0.60 25.12
N LYS A 273 -8.90 0.52 25.85
CA LYS A 273 -8.65 0.48 27.29
C LYS A 273 -9.79 -0.28 27.97
N VAL A 274 -9.43 -1.16 28.88
CA VAL A 274 -10.34 -1.92 29.74
C VAL A 274 -10.70 -1.10 30.97
#